data_79ed9a64fd79d1b54c9dbf45444c73b9
#
_entry.id   79ed9a64fd79d1b54c9dbf45444c73b9
#
_cell.length_a   1.000
_cell.length_b   1.000
_cell.length_c   1.000
_cell.angle_alpha   90.00
_cell.angle_beta   90.00
_cell.angle_gamma   90.00
#
_symmetry.space_group_name_H-M   'P 1'
#
loop_
_entity.id
_entity.type
_entity.pdbx_description
1 polymer ?
#
loop_
_entity_poly.entity_id
_entity_poly.type
_entity_poly.pdbx_seq_one_letter_code
_entity_poly.pdbx_strand_id
1 'polypeptide(L)'
;AAGAIGAIVYNNTDGALNGTLGGPENAKIPTGGVTAAAGAQLATLGGQNVTLELRAFQEARTSYNVIAETKTGRKDNVVMLGSHLDSVPAGPGINDNGSGSATLLETALQLGSSPKVNNAVRFGFWSAEEFGLIGSTYYVDQLSFEQQLDIALYLNFDMIGSPNAGYFAYDGDNSDGVGAGAGPYGSAQIEKTFVDFLQAARGVSLEGTDFTGRSDYGEFIAVGIPAGGLDTGAEVLKTPAQAAKWGGTAGVAFDPCYHQACDNLGNIDRVALDRNADGVAWALGVYATSTESINGVQPGKAKSAKQKAAERGAQRNFSARAVAGDPHALTA
;
A
#
# COMPACT_ATOMS: atom_id res chain seq x y z
N ALA A 1 -31.18 -12.75 -8.62
CA ALA A 1 -31.56 -11.43 -8.09
C ALA A 1 -32.88 -11.56 -7.35
N ALA A 2 -33.01 -11.01 -6.14
CA ALA A 2 -34.20 -11.08 -5.31
C ALA A 2 -35.35 -10.17 -5.79
N GLY A 3 -35.29 -9.59 -7.01
CA GLY A 3 -36.30 -8.69 -7.57
C GLY A 3 -36.29 -7.28 -6.98
N ALA A 4 -35.24 -6.90 -6.23
CA ALA A 4 -35.08 -5.54 -5.72
C ALA A 4 -34.85 -4.55 -6.86
N ILE A 5 -35.50 -3.38 -6.78
CA ILE A 5 -35.38 -2.28 -7.75
C ILE A 5 -34.48 -1.15 -7.25
N GLY A 6 -34.01 -1.22 -6.01
CA GLY A 6 -33.06 -0.34 -5.38
C GLY A 6 -32.52 -0.96 -4.10
N ALA A 7 -31.39 -0.48 -3.59
CA ALA A 7 -30.81 -0.92 -2.33
C ALA A 7 -30.32 0.26 -1.51
N ILE A 8 -30.51 0.18 -0.20
CA ILE A 8 -29.88 1.09 0.75
C ILE A 8 -29.04 0.24 1.70
N VAL A 9 -27.74 0.50 1.71
CA VAL A 9 -26.79 -0.16 2.59
C VAL A 9 -26.48 0.80 3.75
N TYR A 10 -26.50 0.31 4.97
CA TYR A 10 -26.15 1.13 6.12
C TYR A 10 -24.94 0.58 6.85
N ASN A 11 -24.20 1.49 7.47
CA ASN A 11 -22.99 1.16 8.21
C ASN A 11 -23.33 0.27 9.43
N ASN A 12 -22.42 -0.58 9.82
CA ASN A 12 -22.50 -1.40 11.05
C ASN A 12 -21.85 -0.72 12.26
N THR A 13 -21.22 0.45 12.05
CA THR A 13 -20.61 1.31 13.08
C THR A 13 -21.13 2.73 12.93
N ASP A 14 -20.86 3.59 13.93
CA ASP A 14 -21.22 5.01 13.83
C ASP A 14 -20.44 5.71 12.70
N GLY A 15 -21.10 6.66 12.05
CA GLY A 15 -20.52 7.44 10.96
C GLY A 15 -21.12 7.13 9.59
N ALA A 16 -20.64 7.82 8.57
CA ALA A 16 -21.03 7.59 7.18
C ALA A 16 -20.51 6.23 6.69
N LEU A 17 -21.26 5.60 5.79
CA LEU A 17 -20.78 4.42 5.09
C LEU A 17 -19.84 4.86 3.97
N ASN A 18 -18.57 4.52 4.09
CA ASN A 18 -17.62 4.55 3.00
C ASN A 18 -17.49 3.14 2.42
N GLY A 19 -17.74 3.00 1.14
CA GLY A 19 -17.67 1.71 0.49
C GLY A 19 -17.91 1.84 -1.01
N THR A 20 -17.43 0.86 -1.73
CA THR A 20 -17.57 0.76 -3.17
C THR A 20 -18.29 -0.54 -3.55
N LEU A 21 -18.90 -0.56 -4.72
CA LEU A 21 -19.40 -1.79 -5.34
C LEU A 21 -18.34 -2.49 -6.19
N GLY A 22 -17.10 -2.01 -6.13
CA GLY A 22 -15.96 -2.53 -6.88
C GLY A 22 -15.86 -2.00 -8.32
N GLY A 23 -16.96 -1.60 -8.92
CA GLY A 23 -16.99 -1.03 -10.27
C GLY A 23 -18.40 -0.72 -10.75
N PRO A 24 -18.56 0.12 -11.78
CA PRO A 24 -19.87 0.53 -12.30
C PRO A 24 -20.67 -0.64 -12.87
N GLU A 25 -20.01 -1.69 -13.33
CA GLU A 25 -20.63 -2.92 -13.82
C GLU A 25 -21.37 -3.70 -12.72
N ASN A 26 -21.01 -3.48 -11.46
CA ASN A 26 -21.65 -4.11 -10.30
C ASN A 26 -22.92 -3.36 -9.85
N ALA A 27 -23.07 -2.11 -10.24
CA ALA A 27 -24.24 -1.27 -9.93
C ALA A 27 -25.45 -1.63 -10.81
N LYS A 28 -26.06 -2.79 -10.58
CA LYS A 28 -27.21 -3.28 -11.38
C LYS A 28 -28.52 -2.60 -11.03
N ILE A 29 -28.64 -2.02 -9.85
CA ILE A 29 -29.79 -1.27 -9.34
C ILE A 29 -29.29 -0.03 -8.60
N PRO A 30 -30.07 1.04 -8.49
CA PRO A 30 -29.71 2.18 -7.66
C PRO A 30 -29.37 1.73 -6.25
N THR A 31 -28.14 2.04 -5.80
CA THR A 31 -27.62 1.64 -4.48
C THR A 31 -26.99 2.84 -3.80
N GLY A 32 -27.42 3.14 -2.59
CA GLY A 32 -26.91 4.25 -1.79
C GLY A 32 -26.50 3.81 -0.39
N GLY A 33 -25.50 4.49 0.17
CA GLY A 33 -25.01 4.28 1.55
C GLY A 33 -25.62 5.30 2.51
N VAL A 34 -25.94 4.87 3.75
CA VAL A 34 -26.40 5.74 4.83
C VAL A 34 -25.70 5.36 6.15
N THR A 35 -25.77 6.25 7.16
CA THR A 35 -25.24 5.96 8.49
C THR A 35 -25.98 4.81 9.18
N ALA A 36 -25.38 4.19 10.19
CA ALA A 36 -26.02 3.17 11.01
C ALA A 36 -27.35 3.65 11.60
N ALA A 37 -27.39 4.87 12.14
CA ALA A 37 -28.60 5.45 12.74
C ALA A 37 -29.73 5.65 11.70
N ALA A 38 -29.42 6.17 10.52
CA ALA A 38 -30.39 6.33 9.44
C ALA A 38 -30.90 4.98 8.93
N GLY A 39 -29.99 4.00 8.78
CA GLY A 39 -30.35 2.64 8.38
C GLY A 39 -31.26 1.94 9.37
N ALA A 40 -30.99 2.08 10.68
CA ALA A 40 -31.85 1.55 11.73
C ALA A 40 -33.28 2.15 11.67
N GLN A 41 -33.40 3.46 11.42
CA GLN A 41 -34.70 4.11 11.24
C GLN A 41 -35.43 3.58 9.99
N LEU A 42 -34.73 3.48 8.85
CA LEU A 42 -35.31 2.95 7.61
C LEU A 42 -35.76 1.51 7.77
N ALA A 43 -35.06 0.69 8.53
CA ALA A 43 -35.44 -0.70 8.79
C ALA A 43 -36.78 -0.83 9.53
N THR A 44 -37.24 0.21 10.26
CA THR A 44 -38.55 0.22 10.94
C THR A 44 -39.70 0.49 9.99
N LEU A 45 -39.45 0.93 8.75
CA LEU A 45 -40.45 1.33 7.77
C LEU A 45 -40.91 0.15 6.87
N GLY A 46 -40.75 -1.08 7.35
CA GLY A 46 -41.12 -2.27 6.58
C GLY A 46 -42.57 -2.21 6.04
N GLY A 47 -42.72 -2.46 4.73
CA GLY A 47 -44.01 -2.40 4.04
C GLY A 47 -44.46 -1.00 3.61
N GLN A 48 -43.69 0.05 3.87
CA GLN A 48 -43.97 1.40 3.39
C GLN A 48 -43.23 1.69 2.08
N ASN A 49 -43.80 2.60 1.28
CA ASN A 49 -43.14 3.09 0.09
C ASN A 49 -42.05 4.11 0.47
N VAL A 50 -40.85 3.92 -0.07
CA VAL A 50 -39.77 4.88 0.04
C VAL A 50 -39.35 5.35 -1.35
N THR A 51 -38.86 6.59 -1.44
CA THR A 51 -38.25 7.13 -2.65
C THR A 51 -36.77 7.18 -2.47
N LEU A 52 -36.02 6.52 -3.35
CA LEU A 52 -34.57 6.60 -3.44
C LEU A 52 -34.18 7.47 -4.64
N GLU A 53 -33.62 8.64 -4.40
CA GLU A 53 -33.08 9.50 -5.43
C GLU A 53 -31.54 9.53 -5.32
N LEU A 54 -30.85 9.06 -6.34
CA LEU A 54 -29.39 9.13 -6.44
C LEU A 54 -29.01 10.12 -7.52
N ARG A 55 -28.28 11.16 -7.14
CA ARG A 55 -27.70 12.13 -8.07
C ARG A 55 -26.22 11.82 -8.22
N ALA A 56 -25.89 10.95 -9.15
CA ALA A 56 -24.53 10.59 -9.48
C ALA A 56 -24.22 11.03 -10.92
N PHE A 57 -22.99 11.38 -11.16
CA PHE A 57 -22.47 11.55 -12.51
C PHE A 57 -21.24 10.67 -12.68
N GLN A 58 -21.02 10.21 -13.90
CA GLN A 58 -19.84 9.47 -14.28
C GLN A 58 -19.03 10.30 -15.28
N GLU A 59 -17.76 10.46 -15.00
CA GLU A 59 -16.84 11.19 -15.87
C GLU A 59 -15.65 10.30 -16.20
N ALA A 60 -15.34 10.16 -17.49
CA ALA A 60 -14.12 9.51 -17.93
C ALA A 60 -12.94 10.48 -17.76
N ARG A 61 -11.95 10.10 -16.98
CA ARG A 61 -10.74 10.87 -16.77
C ARG A 61 -9.52 10.04 -17.14
N THR A 62 -8.46 10.73 -17.56
CA THR A 62 -7.15 10.14 -17.81
C THR A 62 -6.19 10.66 -16.77
N SER A 63 -5.47 9.76 -16.13
CA SER A 63 -4.39 10.06 -15.20
C SER A 63 -3.10 9.37 -15.66
N TYR A 64 -1.97 9.71 -15.05
CA TYR A 64 -0.67 9.23 -15.49
C TYR A 64 0.17 8.79 -14.30
N ASN A 65 0.74 7.58 -14.38
CA ASN A 65 1.85 7.21 -13.52
C ASN A 65 3.13 7.92 -13.98
N VAL A 66 4.00 8.27 -13.04
CA VAL A 66 5.34 8.77 -13.36
C VAL A 66 6.35 7.69 -12.97
N ILE A 67 7.10 7.22 -13.96
CA ILE A 67 8.12 6.19 -13.75
C ILE A 67 9.50 6.77 -14.04
N ALA A 68 10.41 6.65 -13.08
CA ALA A 68 11.80 7.01 -13.24
C ALA A 68 12.69 5.79 -12.97
N GLU A 69 13.77 5.65 -13.73
CA GLU A 69 14.71 4.54 -13.54
C GLU A 69 16.14 5.00 -13.74
N THR A 70 17.06 4.49 -12.90
CA THR A 70 18.49 4.77 -13.04
C THR A 70 19.04 4.27 -14.37
N LYS A 71 19.97 5.03 -14.96
CA LYS A 71 20.66 4.62 -16.19
C LYS A 71 21.59 3.44 -15.96
N THR A 72 22.10 3.31 -14.75
CA THR A 72 23.03 2.28 -14.29
C THR A 72 22.29 1.18 -13.54
N GLY A 73 23.01 0.10 -13.23
CA GLY A 73 22.47 -1.07 -12.59
C GLY A 73 21.83 -2.05 -13.58
N ARG A 74 21.62 -3.26 -13.10
CA ARG A 74 21.06 -4.35 -13.90
C ARG A 74 19.54 -4.20 -14.06
N LYS A 75 19.06 -4.25 -15.29
CA LYS A 75 17.65 -4.11 -15.64
C LYS A 75 16.86 -5.41 -15.51
N ASP A 76 17.54 -6.54 -15.36
CA ASP A 76 16.95 -7.86 -15.12
C ASP A 76 16.90 -8.22 -13.61
N ASN A 77 17.13 -7.24 -12.73
CA ASN A 77 17.06 -7.39 -11.27
C ASN A 77 16.78 -6.02 -10.62
N VAL A 78 15.62 -5.46 -10.91
CA VAL A 78 15.25 -4.09 -10.53
C VAL A 78 14.78 -4.03 -9.09
N VAL A 79 15.25 -3.05 -8.34
CA VAL A 79 14.69 -2.64 -7.05
C VAL A 79 13.68 -1.55 -7.32
N MET A 80 12.41 -1.80 -7.03
CA MET A 80 11.36 -0.83 -7.30
C MET A 80 10.81 -0.25 -6.00
N LEU A 81 10.60 1.07 -5.98
CA LEU A 81 9.98 1.80 -4.87
C LEU A 81 8.77 2.55 -5.41
N GLY A 82 7.69 2.61 -4.63
CA GLY A 82 6.48 3.29 -5.06
C GLY A 82 5.74 4.03 -3.95
N SER A 83 4.97 5.03 -4.39
CA SER A 83 4.09 5.87 -3.58
C SER A 83 3.06 6.52 -4.50
N HIS A 84 1.82 6.73 -4.06
CA HIS A 84 0.84 7.39 -4.91
C HIS A 84 0.89 8.92 -4.83
N LEU A 85 0.36 9.57 -5.85
CA LEU A 85 0.39 11.03 -6.05
C LEU A 85 -0.97 11.68 -5.84
N ASP A 86 -2.03 10.91 -5.95
CA ASP A 86 -3.40 11.39 -5.78
C ASP A 86 -3.80 11.42 -4.31
N SER A 87 -4.94 12.01 -4.05
CA SER A 87 -5.61 12.04 -2.75
C SER A 87 -7.11 12.06 -2.98
N VAL A 88 -7.86 11.78 -1.93
CA VAL A 88 -9.32 11.90 -1.93
C VAL A 88 -9.76 13.34 -2.18
N PRO A 89 -10.93 13.58 -2.81
CA PRO A 89 -11.43 14.94 -3.05
C PRO A 89 -11.65 15.78 -1.78
N ALA A 90 -11.72 15.14 -0.62
CA ALA A 90 -12.00 15.81 0.66
C ALA A 90 -10.80 16.50 1.29
N GLY A 91 -9.57 16.16 0.90
CA GLY A 91 -8.36 16.68 1.54
C GLY A 91 -7.19 16.88 0.58
N PRO A 92 -6.18 17.67 1.00
CA PRO A 92 -4.98 17.92 0.20
C PRO A 92 -3.99 16.75 0.18
N GLY A 93 -4.17 15.71 1.02
CA GLY A 93 -3.35 14.49 1.01
C GLY A 93 -1.88 14.73 1.32
N ILE A 94 -1.57 15.49 2.34
CA ILE A 94 -0.16 15.80 2.66
C ILE A 94 0.51 14.63 3.38
N ASN A 95 -0.20 13.93 4.26
CA ASN A 95 0.28 12.67 4.81
C ASN A 95 -0.09 11.51 3.89
N ASP A 96 -1.30 11.48 3.39
CA ASP A 96 -1.85 10.48 2.49
C ASP A 96 -2.01 11.03 1.05
N ASN A 97 -0.99 10.95 0.12
CA ASN A 97 0.31 10.34 0.36
C ASN A 97 1.46 11.27 -0.09
N GLY A 98 1.35 12.54 0.24
CA GLY A 98 2.43 13.50 0.04
C GLY A 98 3.69 13.12 0.83
N SER A 99 3.55 12.47 2.01
CA SER A 99 4.67 12.02 2.84
C SER A 99 5.54 11.00 2.13
N GLY A 100 4.94 9.96 1.55
CA GLY A 100 5.64 8.96 0.78
C GLY A 100 6.20 9.52 -0.53
N SER A 101 5.40 10.24 -1.30
CA SER A 101 5.80 10.82 -2.60
C SER A 101 6.97 11.79 -2.47
N ALA A 102 6.95 12.68 -1.47
CA ALA A 102 8.06 13.62 -1.24
C ALA A 102 9.33 12.89 -0.82
N THR A 103 9.22 11.86 0.05
CA THR A 103 10.36 11.04 0.47
C THR A 103 10.96 10.28 -0.72
N LEU A 104 10.13 9.69 -1.59
CA LEU A 104 10.61 9.03 -2.78
C LEU A 104 11.31 10.00 -3.75
N LEU A 105 10.72 11.18 -3.94
CA LEU A 105 11.31 12.19 -4.82
C LEU A 105 12.68 12.64 -4.31
N GLU A 106 12.79 12.96 -3.01
CA GLU A 106 14.07 13.34 -2.41
C GLU A 106 15.09 12.20 -2.52
N THR A 107 14.68 10.97 -2.23
CA THR A 107 15.53 9.79 -2.37
C THR A 107 16.03 9.62 -3.81
N ALA A 108 15.18 9.83 -4.81
CA ALA A 108 15.56 9.77 -6.22
C ALA A 108 16.54 10.88 -6.61
N LEU A 109 16.34 12.09 -6.10
CA LEU A 109 17.22 13.24 -6.34
C LEU A 109 18.62 13.02 -5.74
N GLN A 110 18.68 12.51 -4.51
CA GLN A 110 19.95 12.20 -3.83
C GLN A 110 20.67 11.03 -4.48
N LEU A 111 19.95 10.01 -4.94
CA LEU A 111 20.54 8.88 -5.66
C LEU A 111 21.14 9.32 -7.00
N GLY A 112 20.48 10.22 -7.69
CA GLY A 112 20.84 10.69 -9.02
C GLY A 112 20.61 9.67 -10.13
N SER A 113 20.81 10.10 -11.38
CA SER A 113 20.46 9.29 -12.55
C SER A 113 21.44 8.17 -12.91
N SER A 114 22.68 8.22 -12.37
CA SER A 114 23.76 7.30 -12.74
C SER A 114 24.58 6.85 -11.51
N PRO A 115 23.92 6.32 -10.47
CA PRO A 115 24.60 5.88 -9.26
C PRO A 115 25.48 4.66 -9.51
N LYS A 116 26.44 4.41 -8.62
CA LYS A 116 27.23 3.18 -8.62
C LYS A 116 26.47 2.08 -7.89
N VAL A 117 25.59 1.39 -8.61
CA VAL A 117 24.73 0.34 -8.07
C VAL A 117 24.84 -0.96 -8.89
N ASN A 118 24.57 -2.09 -8.28
CA ASN A 118 24.53 -3.37 -8.97
C ASN A 118 23.18 -3.63 -9.63
N ASN A 119 22.10 -3.23 -8.97
CA ASN A 119 20.73 -3.40 -9.42
C ASN A 119 20.15 -2.05 -9.84
N ALA A 120 19.42 -1.99 -10.94
CA ALA A 120 18.74 -0.76 -11.33
C ALA A 120 17.66 -0.41 -10.29
N VAL A 121 17.46 0.88 -10.08
CA VAL A 121 16.45 1.39 -9.18
C VAL A 121 15.35 2.05 -10.00
N ARG A 122 14.11 1.65 -9.75
CA ARG A 122 12.92 2.20 -10.41
C ARG A 122 12.02 2.83 -9.36
N PHE A 123 11.61 4.06 -9.61
CA PHE A 123 10.63 4.79 -8.81
C PHE A 123 9.31 4.82 -9.56
N GLY A 124 8.24 4.43 -8.90
CA GLY A 124 6.87 4.53 -9.38
C GLY A 124 6.11 5.55 -8.54
N PHE A 125 5.58 6.58 -9.19
CA PHE A 125 4.64 7.51 -8.58
C PHE A 125 3.29 7.22 -9.20
N TRP A 126 2.41 6.61 -8.40
CA TRP A 126 1.15 6.07 -8.88
C TRP A 126 0.05 7.12 -8.90
N SER A 127 -0.87 6.97 -9.80
CA SER A 127 -2.07 7.80 -9.88
C SER A 127 -3.30 6.95 -9.58
N ALA A 128 -4.34 7.61 -9.07
CA ALA A 128 -5.65 6.99 -8.82
C ALA A 128 -5.59 5.75 -7.90
N GLU A 129 -4.73 5.80 -6.90
CA GLU A 129 -4.68 4.82 -5.80
C GLU A 129 -5.99 4.82 -5.04
N GLU A 130 -6.47 6.01 -4.66
CA GLU A 130 -7.68 6.29 -3.90
C GLU A 130 -8.99 5.84 -4.62
N PHE A 131 -8.87 5.48 -5.87
CA PHE A 131 -9.95 4.92 -6.69
C PHE A 131 -9.83 3.40 -6.85
N GLY A 132 -9.03 2.74 -6.02
CA GLY A 132 -8.82 1.30 -6.01
C GLY A 132 -7.58 0.87 -6.78
N LEU A 133 -6.42 1.42 -6.45
CA LEU A 133 -5.08 1.03 -6.94
C LEU A 133 -4.94 1.09 -8.47
N ILE A 134 -5.70 1.94 -9.16
CA ILE A 134 -5.82 1.90 -10.64
C ILE A 134 -4.46 2.06 -11.31
N GLY A 135 -3.62 2.95 -10.80
CA GLY A 135 -2.32 3.25 -11.42
C GLY A 135 -1.33 2.10 -11.30
N SER A 136 -1.15 1.55 -10.12
CA SER A 136 -0.24 0.41 -9.88
C SER A 136 -0.75 -0.85 -10.54
N THR A 137 -2.06 -1.13 -10.48
CA THR A 137 -2.72 -2.24 -11.19
C THR A 137 -2.45 -2.15 -12.68
N TYR A 138 -2.73 -0.99 -13.29
CA TYR A 138 -2.45 -0.80 -14.72
C TYR A 138 -0.99 -1.07 -15.06
N TYR A 139 -0.06 -0.57 -14.24
CA TYR A 139 1.37 -0.79 -14.47
C TYR A 139 1.72 -2.28 -14.44
N VAL A 140 1.30 -3.02 -13.42
CA VAL A 140 1.61 -4.46 -13.27
C VAL A 140 0.96 -5.28 -14.39
N ASP A 141 -0.27 -4.97 -14.76
CA ASP A 141 -1.00 -5.65 -15.83
C ASP A 141 -0.37 -5.47 -17.22
N GLN A 142 0.35 -4.35 -17.44
CA GLN A 142 1.08 -4.15 -18.70
C GLN A 142 2.41 -4.91 -18.76
N LEU A 143 2.89 -5.45 -17.65
CA LEU A 143 4.13 -6.22 -17.62
C LEU A 143 3.90 -7.64 -18.14
N SER A 144 4.73 -8.07 -19.09
CA SER A 144 4.84 -9.49 -19.39
C SER A 144 5.38 -10.25 -18.17
N PHE A 145 5.14 -11.55 -18.11
CA PHE A 145 5.65 -12.39 -17.04
C PHE A 145 7.19 -12.27 -16.87
N GLU A 146 7.93 -12.16 -17.97
CA GLU A 146 9.39 -11.96 -17.90
C GLU A 146 9.76 -10.59 -17.31
N GLN A 147 9.00 -9.54 -17.62
CA GLN A 147 9.20 -8.21 -17.01
C GLN A 147 8.83 -8.18 -15.53
N GLN A 148 7.85 -8.97 -15.10
CA GLN A 148 7.56 -9.16 -13.67
C GLN A 148 8.74 -9.83 -12.95
N LEU A 149 9.37 -10.84 -13.58
CA LEU A 149 10.58 -11.49 -13.06
C LEU A 149 11.82 -10.57 -13.01
N ASP A 150 11.85 -9.51 -13.81
CA ASP A 150 12.92 -8.52 -13.76
C ASP A 150 12.82 -7.61 -12.54
N ILE A 151 11.66 -7.53 -11.88
CA ILE A 151 11.49 -6.81 -10.61
C ILE A 151 11.86 -7.75 -9.47
N ALA A 152 12.96 -7.45 -8.79
CA ALA A 152 13.45 -8.26 -7.68
C ALA A 152 12.60 -8.12 -6.42
N LEU A 153 12.09 -6.92 -6.18
CA LEU A 153 11.24 -6.56 -5.04
C LEU A 153 10.57 -5.21 -5.28
N TYR A 154 9.48 -4.98 -4.52
CA TYR A 154 8.77 -3.71 -4.46
C TYR A 154 8.73 -3.16 -3.04
N LEU A 155 9.06 -1.89 -2.85
CA LEU A 155 8.99 -1.18 -1.58
C LEU A 155 7.89 -0.13 -1.66
N ASN A 156 6.90 -0.24 -0.78
CA ASN A 156 5.74 0.65 -0.71
C ASN A 156 5.88 1.65 0.43
N PHE A 157 5.63 2.92 0.15
CA PHE A 157 5.67 3.96 1.15
C PHE A 157 4.41 4.81 1.05
N ASP A 158 3.56 4.62 2.03
CA ASP A 158 2.25 5.24 2.13
C ASP A 158 2.03 5.65 3.58
N MET A 159 1.65 6.93 3.78
CA MET A 159 1.41 7.51 5.11
C MET A 159 2.57 7.27 6.10
N ILE A 160 3.76 7.77 5.78
CA ILE A 160 4.97 7.57 6.61
C ILE A 160 5.26 8.74 7.58
N GLY A 161 4.28 9.62 7.81
CA GLY A 161 4.42 10.81 8.65
C GLY A 161 3.19 11.16 9.47
N SER A 162 2.38 10.20 9.90
CA SER A 162 1.14 10.41 10.65
C SER A 162 1.36 11.18 11.95
N PRO A 163 0.47 12.13 12.33
CA PRO A 163 0.70 13.04 13.46
C PRO A 163 0.72 12.35 14.83
N ASN A 164 0.05 11.22 14.97
CA ASN A 164 0.09 10.36 16.16
C ASN A 164 0.78 9.03 15.81
N ALA A 165 1.97 9.11 15.18
CA ALA A 165 2.61 8.02 14.48
C ALA A 165 2.76 6.72 15.28
N GLY A 166 2.39 5.61 14.66
CA GLY A 166 2.95 4.28 14.90
C GLY A 166 4.22 4.08 14.06
N TYR A 167 4.88 2.97 14.26
CA TYR A 167 5.99 2.57 13.41
C TYR A 167 5.78 1.11 13.01
N PHE A 168 5.36 0.93 11.76
CA PHE A 168 5.01 -0.38 11.24
C PHE A 168 5.88 -0.74 10.03
N ALA A 169 6.17 -2.04 9.93
CA ALA A 169 6.64 -2.65 8.69
C ALA A 169 5.62 -3.70 8.25
N TYR A 170 5.43 -3.90 6.94
CA TYR A 170 4.56 -4.98 6.48
C TYR A 170 5.10 -6.33 6.95
N ASP A 171 4.24 -7.12 7.63
CA ASP A 171 4.55 -8.42 8.23
C ASP A 171 4.78 -9.47 7.13
N GLY A 172 6.00 -9.55 6.68
CA GLY A 172 6.39 -10.32 5.50
C GLY A 172 6.32 -11.83 5.67
N ASP A 173 6.44 -12.34 6.91
CA ASP A 173 6.37 -13.77 7.23
C ASP A 173 5.18 -14.15 8.12
N ASN A 174 4.32 -13.17 8.42
CA ASN A 174 3.19 -13.30 9.33
C ASN A 174 3.63 -13.70 10.76
N SER A 175 4.83 -13.29 11.17
CA SER A 175 5.36 -13.61 12.51
C SER A 175 4.65 -12.86 13.63
N ASP A 176 4.14 -11.66 13.34
CA ASP A 176 3.33 -10.87 14.26
C ASP A 176 1.86 -11.32 14.28
N GLY A 177 1.44 -12.12 13.30
CA GLY A 177 0.09 -12.70 13.23
C GLY A 177 -1.00 -11.63 13.06
N VAL A 178 -0.68 -10.53 12.40
CA VAL A 178 -1.60 -9.38 12.26
C VAL A 178 -2.50 -9.46 11.03
N GLY A 179 -2.27 -10.44 10.15
CA GLY A 179 -2.98 -10.56 8.89
C GLY A 179 -3.34 -11.98 8.47
N ALA A 180 -3.82 -12.12 7.24
CA ALA A 180 -4.30 -13.38 6.69
C ALA A 180 -3.19 -14.34 6.27
N GLY A 181 -1.94 -13.87 6.17
CA GLY A 181 -0.81 -14.71 5.80
C GLY A 181 0.45 -13.95 5.42
N ALA A 182 1.50 -14.71 5.15
CA ALA A 182 2.78 -14.18 4.73
C ALA A 182 2.73 -13.62 3.29
N GLY A 183 3.52 -12.59 3.04
CA GLY A 183 3.79 -12.09 1.70
C GLY A 183 4.54 -13.09 0.81
N PRO A 184 4.80 -12.74 -0.46
CA PRO A 184 5.63 -13.54 -1.35
C PRO A 184 7.03 -13.78 -0.77
N TYR A 185 7.66 -14.88 -1.22
CA TYR A 185 9.03 -15.21 -0.80
C TYR A 185 9.98 -14.03 -1.02
N GLY A 186 10.62 -13.57 0.04
CA GLY A 186 11.47 -12.37 0.06
C GLY A 186 10.87 -11.23 0.90
N SER A 187 9.55 -11.22 1.16
CA SER A 187 8.90 -10.16 1.96
C SER A 187 9.38 -10.14 3.41
N ALA A 188 9.60 -11.30 4.03
CA ALA A 188 10.19 -11.41 5.38
C ALA A 188 11.57 -10.72 5.49
N GLN A 189 12.39 -10.83 4.45
CA GLN A 189 13.71 -10.20 4.43
C GLN A 189 13.62 -8.69 4.27
N ILE A 190 12.58 -8.20 3.57
CA ILE A 190 12.32 -6.77 3.44
C ILE A 190 11.89 -6.21 4.80
N GLU A 191 10.94 -6.83 5.46
CA GLU A 191 10.52 -6.50 6.83
C GLU A 191 11.73 -6.43 7.77
N LYS A 192 12.50 -7.52 7.84
CA LYS A 192 13.71 -7.60 8.67
C LYS A 192 14.70 -6.46 8.40
N THR A 193 14.85 -6.03 7.15
CA THR A 193 15.75 -4.92 6.80
C THR A 193 15.31 -3.61 7.44
N PHE A 194 14.02 -3.31 7.45
CA PHE A 194 13.47 -2.12 8.10
C PHE A 194 13.54 -2.23 9.63
N VAL A 195 13.12 -3.37 10.18
CA VAL A 195 13.13 -3.61 11.63
C VAL A 195 14.54 -3.48 12.21
N ASP A 196 15.51 -4.17 11.62
CA ASP A 196 16.90 -4.14 12.09
C ASP A 196 17.49 -2.72 12.01
N PHE A 197 17.26 -2.01 10.90
CA PHE A 197 17.82 -0.67 10.72
C PHE A 197 17.21 0.35 11.68
N LEU A 198 15.88 0.45 11.73
CA LEU A 198 15.22 1.45 12.57
C LEU A 198 15.48 1.19 14.04
N GLN A 199 15.52 -0.07 14.48
CA GLN A 199 15.90 -0.41 15.84
C GLN A 199 17.34 -0.02 16.16
N ALA A 200 18.30 -0.34 15.28
CA ALA A 200 19.72 -0.11 15.54
C ALA A 200 20.12 1.36 15.36
N ALA A 201 19.61 2.03 14.32
CA ALA A 201 20.04 3.38 13.96
C ALA A 201 19.19 4.48 14.61
N ARG A 202 17.91 4.20 14.89
CA ARG A 202 16.96 5.19 15.41
C ARG A 202 16.36 4.83 16.76
N GLY A 203 16.65 3.63 17.29
CA GLY A 203 16.10 3.13 18.55
C GLY A 203 14.58 2.94 18.51
N VAL A 204 14.02 2.73 17.30
CA VAL A 204 12.58 2.57 17.09
C VAL A 204 12.27 1.09 16.88
N SER A 205 11.45 0.55 17.77
CA SER A 205 10.91 -0.81 17.64
C SER A 205 9.64 -0.77 16.81
N LEU A 206 9.60 -1.53 15.73
CA LEU A 206 8.44 -1.65 14.86
C LEU A 206 7.48 -2.73 15.34
N GLU A 207 6.25 -2.68 14.85
CA GLU A 207 5.26 -3.76 14.86
C GLU A 207 4.92 -4.13 13.41
N GLY A 208 4.46 -5.36 13.19
CA GLY A 208 3.96 -5.78 11.90
C GLY A 208 2.66 -5.08 11.53
N THR A 209 2.47 -4.79 10.25
CA THR A 209 1.18 -4.40 9.66
C THR A 209 0.80 -5.37 8.55
N ASP A 210 -0.51 -5.61 8.38
CA ASP A 210 -1.02 -6.60 7.43
C ASP A 210 -0.93 -6.13 5.97
N PHE A 211 -0.77 -7.08 5.07
CA PHE A 211 -0.97 -6.89 3.64
C PHE A 211 -2.46 -6.90 3.29
N THR A 212 -3.17 -5.87 3.69
CA THR A 212 -4.64 -5.74 3.49
C THR A 212 -5.05 -5.53 2.03
N GLY A 213 -4.10 -5.19 1.15
CA GLY A 213 -4.38 -4.75 -0.22
C GLY A 213 -4.85 -3.30 -0.33
N ARG A 214 -4.77 -2.50 0.73
CA ARG A 214 -5.21 -1.09 0.76
C ARG A 214 -4.13 -0.11 0.32
N SER A 215 -3.09 -0.54 -0.35
CA SER A 215 -2.07 0.33 -0.95
C SER A 215 -1.42 -0.36 -2.15
N ASP A 216 -0.63 0.37 -2.91
CA ASP A 216 -0.08 -0.01 -4.22
C ASP A 216 0.80 -1.27 -4.26
N TYR A 217 1.18 -1.83 -3.11
CA TYR A 217 1.84 -3.14 -3.06
C TYR A 217 0.91 -4.29 -3.50
N GLY A 218 -0.41 -4.07 -3.44
CA GLY A 218 -1.42 -5.12 -3.66
C GLY A 218 -1.19 -5.91 -4.94
N GLU A 219 -1.09 -5.24 -6.07
CA GLU A 219 -0.90 -5.90 -7.36
C GLU A 219 0.49 -6.55 -7.51
N PHE A 220 1.51 -6.00 -6.87
CA PHE A 220 2.84 -6.62 -6.90
C PHE A 220 2.85 -7.96 -6.16
N ILE A 221 2.24 -8.02 -4.98
CA ILE A 221 2.13 -9.29 -4.25
C ILE A 221 1.19 -10.26 -4.95
N ALA A 222 0.12 -9.80 -5.60
CA ALA A 222 -0.82 -10.64 -6.34
C ALA A 222 -0.15 -11.44 -7.46
N VAL A 223 0.85 -10.85 -8.11
CA VAL A 223 1.68 -11.54 -9.12
C VAL A 223 2.92 -12.22 -8.52
N GLY A 224 3.08 -12.22 -7.19
CA GLY A 224 4.16 -12.92 -6.49
C GLY A 224 5.49 -12.18 -6.43
N ILE A 225 5.51 -10.87 -6.70
CA ILE A 225 6.69 -10.02 -6.48
C ILE A 225 6.79 -9.73 -4.97
N PRO A 226 7.94 -10.03 -4.30
CA PRO A 226 8.09 -9.75 -2.89
C PRO A 226 7.97 -8.26 -2.63
N ALA A 227 7.17 -7.90 -1.65
CA ALA A 227 6.96 -6.52 -1.26
C ALA A 227 7.11 -6.31 0.25
N GLY A 228 7.32 -5.08 0.63
CA GLY A 228 7.36 -4.59 2.00
C GLY A 228 7.41 -3.07 2.00
N GLY A 229 7.55 -2.47 3.16
CA GLY A 229 7.58 -1.02 3.29
C GLY A 229 7.34 -0.59 4.72
N LEU A 230 7.10 0.70 4.88
CA LEU A 230 6.83 1.34 6.15
C LEU A 230 5.48 2.05 6.11
N ASP A 231 4.82 2.10 7.27
CA ASP A 231 3.55 2.76 7.53
C ASP A 231 3.57 3.39 8.92
N THR A 232 2.82 4.46 9.13
CA THR A 232 2.68 5.12 10.44
C THR A 232 1.27 5.08 10.99
N GLY A 233 0.37 4.40 10.29
CA GLY A 233 -1.02 4.18 10.65
C GLY A 233 -1.97 5.29 10.20
N ALA A 234 -3.19 4.91 9.89
CA ALA A 234 -4.27 5.78 9.41
C ALA A 234 -5.36 5.99 10.48
N GLU A 235 -6.59 5.56 10.20
CA GLU A 235 -7.78 5.79 11.04
C GLU A 235 -7.85 4.93 12.31
N VAL A 236 -7.00 3.91 12.42
CA VAL A 236 -7.00 3.01 13.58
C VAL A 236 -6.56 3.74 14.85
N LEU A 237 -7.21 3.45 15.96
CA LEU A 237 -6.90 4.08 17.25
C LEU A 237 -5.65 3.48 17.86
N LYS A 238 -4.69 4.35 18.21
CA LYS A 238 -3.48 3.94 18.94
C LYS A 238 -3.82 3.34 20.30
N THR A 239 -3.31 2.18 20.58
CA THR A 239 -3.51 1.50 21.87
C THR A 239 -2.67 2.14 22.98
N PRO A 240 -3.03 1.93 24.27
CA PRO A 240 -2.20 2.37 25.39
C PRO A 240 -0.77 1.79 25.35
N ALA A 241 -0.60 0.55 24.89
CA ALA A 241 0.70 -0.09 24.76
C ALA A 241 1.55 0.59 23.68
N GLN A 242 0.95 0.92 22.54
CA GLN A 242 1.61 1.64 21.46
C GLN A 242 1.97 3.08 21.85
N ALA A 243 1.09 3.75 22.60
CA ALA A 243 1.41 5.07 23.14
C ALA A 243 2.55 5.05 24.15
N ALA A 244 2.63 4.01 24.99
CA ALA A 244 3.77 3.80 25.89
C ALA A 244 5.07 3.48 25.13
N LYS A 245 4.98 2.79 23.99
CA LYS A 245 6.12 2.38 23.16
C LYS A 245 6.65 3.53 22.30
N TRP A 246 5.78 4.31 21.66
CA TRP A 246 6.14 5.29 20.64
C TRP A 246 5.81 6.74 21.01
N GLY A 247 5.14 6.96 22.15
CA GLY A 247 4.57 8.26 22.50
C GLY A 247 3.24 8.51 21.80
N GLY A 248 2.82 9.77 21.83
CA GLY A 248 1.53 10.17 21.30
C GLY A 248 0.36 9.90 22.25
N THR A 249 -0.86 9.80 21.73
CA THR A 249 -2.10 9.76 22.53
C THR A 249 -2.86 8.45 22.25
N ALA A 250 -3.05 7.63 23.28
CA ALA A 250 -3.87 6.45 23.22
C ALA A 250 -5.36 6.82 23.01
N GLY A 251 -6.09 5.99 22.26
CA GLY A 251 -7.50 6.23 21.95
C GLY A 251 -7.76 7.32 20.90
N VAL A 252 -6.70 7.86 20.29
CA VAL A 252 -6.75 8.75 19.13
C VAL A 252 -6.21 7.99 17.93
N ALA A 253 -6.77 8.22 16.75
CA ALA A 253 -6.29 7.64 15.51
C ALA A 253 -4.80 7.96 15.28
N PHE A 254 -4.09 7.10 14.59
CA PHE A 254 -2.71 7.43 14.17
C PHE A 254 -2.71 8.67 13.29
N ASP A 255 -3.67 8.79 12.37
CA ASP A 255 -3.96 10.00 11.63
C ASP A 255 -5.44 10.39 11.77
N PRO A 256 -5.78 11.35 12.65
CA PRO A 256 -7.15 11.85 12.81
C PRO A 256 -7.66 12.62 11.58
N CYS A 257 -6.77 13.02 10.69
CA CYS A 257 -7.09 13.74 9.46
C CYS A 257 -7.10 12.88 8.20
N TYR A 258 -6.94 11.56 8.35
CA TYR A 258 -7.00 10.61 7.24
C TYR A 258 -8.27 10.82 6.41
N HIS A 259 -8.10 11.02 5.10
CA HIS A 259 -9.17 11.31 4.15
C HIS A 259 -10.02 12.54 4.48
N GLN A 260 -9.42 13.56 5.10
CA GLN A 260 -10.12 14.78 5.51
C GLN A 260 -9.39 16.05 5.07
N ALA A 261 -10.13 17.18 5.07
CA ALA A 261 -9.59 18.49 4.72
C ALA A 261 -8.43 18.96 5.62
N CYS A 262 -8.29 18.38 6.80
CA CYS A 262 -7.21 18.71 7.72
C CYS A 262 -5.91 17.95 7.46
N ASP A 263 -5.85 17.04 6.49
CA ASP A 263 -4.60 16.41 6.05
C ASP A 263 -3.74 17.39 5.24
N ASN A 264 -3.22 18.39 5.91
CA ASN A 264 -2.38 19.47 5.38
C ASN A 264 -0.99 19.44 6.02
N LEU A 265 -0.12 20.39 5.69
CA LEU A 265 1.25 20.45 6.23
C LEU A 265 1.32 20.49 7.77
N GLY A 266 0.25 20.86 8.45
CA GLY A 266 0.15 20.81 9.91
C GLY A 266 -0.11 19.39 10.46
N ASN A 267 -0.50 18.46 9.60
CA ASN A 267 -0.83 17.07 9.94
C ASN A 267 0.38 16.12 9.85
N ILE A 268 1.60 16.62 9.75
CA ILE A 268 2.81 15.79 9.61
C ILE A 268 3.61 15.76 10.91
N ASP A 269 3.88 14.58 11.42
CA ASP A 269 4.97 14.35 12.38
C ASP A 269 6.31 14.27 11.62
N ARG A 270 7.06 15.38 11.69
CA ARG A 270 8.35 15.48 11.01
C ARG A 270 9.41 14.54 11.58
N VAL A 271 9.28 14.10 12.83
CA VAL A 271 10.21 13.13 13.44
C VAL A 271 9.94 11.74 12.90
N ALA A 272 8.65 11.37 12.77
CA ALA A 272 8.28 10.11 12.15
C ALA A 272 8.70 10.08 10.68
N LEU A 273 8.42 11.15 9.94
CA LEU A 273 8.82 11.27 8.53
C LEU A 273 10.35 11.15 8.34
N ASP A 274 11.15 11.85 9.17
CA ASP A 274 12.62 11.79 9.13
C ASP A 274 13.14 10.35 9.36
N ARG A 275 12.62 9.69 10.40
CA ARG A 275 13.02 8.31 10.72
C ARG A 275 12.68 7.33 9.60
N ASN A 276 11.48 7.44 9.04
CA ASN A 276 11.04 6.58 7.96
C ASN A 276 11.79 6.88 6.65
N ALA A 277 12.09 8.16 6.36
CA ALA A 277 12.91 8.54 5.21
C ALA A 277 14.31 7.93 5.27
N ASP A 278 14.92 7.86 6.46
CA ASP A 278 16.17 7.13 6.63
C ASP A 278 16.02 5.63 6.37
N GLY A 279 14.90 5.03 6.79
CA GLY A 279 14.55 3.63 6.48
C GLY A 279 14.46 3.40 4.97
N VAL A 280 13.79 4.32 4.26
CA VAL A 280 13.69 4.30 2.78
C VAL A 280 15.07 4.33 2.14
N ALA A 281 15.89 5.30 2.52
CA ALA A 281 17.24 5.46 1.97
C ALA A 281 18.13 4.26 2.28
N TRP A 282 18.03 3.70 3.49
CA TRP A 282 18.78 2.52 3.89
C TRP A 282 18.38 1.29 3.07
N ALA A 283 17.10 0.97 3.00
CA ALA A 283 16.60 -0.19 2.25
C ALA A 283 16.97 -0.08 0.77
N LEU A 284 16.84 1.11 0.18
CA LEU A 284 17.32 1.38 -1.17
C LEU A 284 18.80 1.06 -1.33
N GLY A 285 19.65 1.58 -0.43
CA GLY A 285 21.12 1.35 -0.47
C GLY A 285 21.49 -0.13 -0.38
N VAL A 286 20.81 -0.87 0.51
CA VAL A 286 20.97 -2.32 0.67
C VAL A 286 20.64 -3.04 -0.62
N TYR A 287 19.43 -2.84 -1.15
CA TYR A 287 18.92 -3.61 -2.28
C TYR A 287 19.48 -3.16 -3.63
N ALA A 288 19.78 -1.88 -3.81
CA ALA A 288 20.52 -1.41 -4.98
C ALA A 288 21.92 -2.03 -5.08
N THR A 289 22.49 -2.42 -3.92
CA THR A 289 23.79 -3.10 -3.83
C THR A 289 23.63 -4.62 -3.96
N SER A 290 22.70 -5.24 -3.23
CA SER A 290 22.53 -6.70 -3.22
C SER A 290 21.09 -7.09 -2.96
N THR A 291 20.55 -8.00 -3.76
CA THR A 291 19.29 -8.69 -3.53
C THR A 291 19.49 -10.15 -3.14
N GLU A 292 20.70 -10.50 -2.66
CA GLU A 292 21.03 -11.89 -2.33
C GLU A 292 20.08 -12.49 -1.27
N SER A 293 19.70 -11.70 -0.28
CA SER A 293 18.74 -12.11 0.76
C SER A 293 17.32 -12.30 0.23
N ILE A 294 16.97 -11.66 -0.88
CA ILE A 294 15.63 -11.73 -1.48
C ILE A 294 15.52 -12.91 -2.46
N ASN A 295 16.40 -12.95 -3.46
CA ASN A 295 16.31 -13.89 -4.58
C ASN A 295 17.62 -14.64 -4.86
N GLY A 296 18.60 -14.56 -3.96
CA GLY A 296 19.88 -15.25 -4.08
C GLY A 296 20.82 -14.69 -5.15
N VAL A 297 20.49 -13.51 -5.73
CA VAL A 297 21.35 -12.87 -6.73
C VAL A 297 22.48 -12.13 -6.05
N GLN A 298 23.71 -12.65 -6.22
CA GLN A 298 24.88 -12.04 -5.63
C GLN A 298 25.27 -10.72 -6.30
N PRO A 299 25.88 -9.78 -5.56
CA PRO A 299 26.35 -8.51 -6.09
C PRO A 299 27.18 -8.66 -7.36
N GLY A 300 26.84 -7.91 -8.40
CA GLY A 300 27.56 -7.92 -9.67
C GLY A 300 27.41 -9.19 -10.52
N LYS A 301 26.59 -10.16 -10.10
CA LYS A 301 26.32 -11.37 -10.87
C LYS A 301 24.95 -11.29 -11.57
N ALA A 302 24.89 -11.88 -12.76
CA ALA A 302 23.60 -12.05 -13.46
C ALA A 302 22.76 -13.16 -12.80
N LYS A 303 21.44 -13.06 -12.90
CA LYS A 303 20.54 -14.16 -12.52
C LYS A 303 20.90 -15.40 -13.34
N SER A 304 21.20 -16.48 -12.64
CA SER A 304 21.42 -17.79 -13.27
C SER A 304 20.09 -18.37 -13.77
N ALA A 305 20.16 -19.31 -14.72
CA ALA A 305 18.98 -20.01 -15.19
C ALA A 305 18.23 -20.73 -14.04
N LYS A 306 18.97 -21.23 -13.04
CA LYS A 306 18.39 -21.85 -11.84
C LYS A 306 17.62 -20.84 -10.98
N GLN A 307 18.16 -19.64 -10.78
CA GLN A 307 17.48 -18.57 -10.04
C GLN A 307 16.20 -18.11 -10.76
N LYS A 308 16.28 -17.87 -12.08
CA LYS A 308 15.09 -17.53 -12.89
C LYS A 308 14.01 -18.61 -12.83
N ALA A 309 14.40 -19.88 -12.84
CA ALA A 309 13.46 -21.00 -12.73
C ALA A 309 12.82 -21.07 -11.33
N ALA A 310 13.59 -20.79 -10.27
CA ALA A 310 13.08 -20.75 -8.90
C ALA A 310 12.09 -19.60 -8.68
N GLU A 311 12.41 -18.40 -9.16
CA GLU A 311 11.50 -17.24 -9.10
C GLU A 311 10.19 -17.51 -9.86
N ARG A 312 10.28 -18.04 -11.07
CA ARG A 312 9.09 -18.46 -11.85
C ARG A 312 8.22 -19.43 -11.09
N GLY A 313 8.83 -20.43 -10.44
CA GLY A 313 8.11 -21.40 -9.61
C GLY A 313 7.43 -20.76 -8.41
N ALA A 314 8.14 -19.87 -7.71
CA ALA A 314 7.62 -19.17 -6.55
C ALA A 314 6.44 -18.25 -6.89
N GLN A 315 6.57 -17.43 -7.94
CA GLN A 315 5.49 -16.53 -8.38
C GLN A 315 4.24 -17.30 -8.83
N ARG A 316 4.40 -18.35 -9.65
CA ARG A 316 3.27 -19.18 -10.09
C ARG A 316 2.55 -19.84 -8.92
N ASN A 317 3.29 -20.33 -7.93
CA ASN A 317 2.70 -20.97 -6.75
C ASN A 317 1.98 -19.96 -5.86
N PHE A 318 2.50 -18.74 -5.75
CA PHE A 318 1.87 -17.67 -4.97
C PHE A 318 0.57 -17.23 -5.66
N SER A 319 0.62 -16.88 -6.94
CA SER A 319 -0.56 -16.46 -7.71
C SER A 319 -1.64 -17.56 -7.76
N ALA A 320 -1.26 -18.84 -7.82
CA ALA A 320 -2.22 -19.95 -7.77
C ALA A 320 -2.93 -20.05 -6.41
N ARG A 321 -2.26 -19.72 -5.31
CA ARG A 321 -2.87 -19.66 -3.97
C ARG A 321 -3.83 -18.47 -3.85
N ALA A 322 -3.44 -17.32 -4.36
CA ALA A 322 -4.28 -16.12 -4.41
C ALA A 322 -5.58 -16.37 -5.20
N VAL A 323 -5.50 -17.08 -6.34
CA VAL A 323 -6.69 -17.46 -7.14
C VAL A 323 -7.52 -18.57 -6.49
N ALA A 324 -6.93 -19.44 -5.66
CA ALA A 324 -7.61 -20.59 -5.05
C ALA A 324 -8.50 -20.29 -3.84
N GLY A 325 -8.64 -19.02 -3.45
CA GLY A 325 -9.63 -18.62 -2.44
C GLY A 325 -9.07 -18.05 -1.15
N ASP A 326 -7.98 -17.34 -1.20
CA ASP A 326 -7.65 -16.39 -0.14
C ASP A 326 -8.64 -15.23 -0.25
N PRO A 327 -9.54 -15.03 0.76
CA PRO A 327 -10.54 -13.97 0.72
C PRO A 327 -9.96 -12.56 0.64
N HIS A 328 -8.66 -12.38 0.86
CA HIS A 328 -7.96 -11.10 0.76
C HIS A 328 -7.36 -10.81 -0.63
N ALA A 329 -7.28 -11.81 -1.51
CA ALA A 329 -6.82 -11.61 -2.90
C ALA A 329 -7.89 -10.99 -3.83
N LEU A 330 -9.09 -10.69 -3.34
CA LEU A 330 -10.22 -10.24 -4.14
C LEU A 330 -10.95 -9.00 -3.58
N THR A 331 -10.37 -8.29 -2.63
CA THR A 331 -10.94 -7.03 -2.11
C THR A 331 -10.06 -5.84 -2.50
N ALA A 332 -9.85 -5.67 -3.79
CA ALA A 332 -9.53 -4.38 -4.37
C ALA A 332 -10.82 -3.72 -4.83
#